data_57f187e7e470fc10cf2402b38ff89a6c
#
_entry.id   57f187e7e470fc10cf2402b38ff89a6c
#
_cell.length_a   1.000
_cell.length_b   1.000
_cell.length_c   1.000
_cell.angle_alpha   90.00
_cell.angle_beta   90.00
_cell.angle_gamma   90.00
#
_symmetry.space_group_name_H-M   'P 1'
#
loop_
_entity.id
_entity.type
_entity.pdbx_description
1 polymer ?
#
loop_
_entity_poly.entity_id
_entity_poly.type
_entity_poly.pdbx_seq_one_letter_code
_entity_poly.pdbx_strand_id
1 'polypeptide(L)'
;MAKRVFLVVLDSFGVGEEPDAASFGDYGVNTLRSIAQSSSFNCPNLRALGLFNLDGIDFLPSFPKPLGAFGRLRERSMGKDTTIGHWELAGLESSSPLPTYPHGFPPEIIQKFEQRTGRSVLCNKPYSGTEVLKDFGEEHLRTGSLIVYTSADSVFQIAANETIVPVDQLYEYCRAARSILVGEHGVGRVKGPAEKIFGVRRAATTILCYLPAEQC
;
A
#
# COMPACT_ATOMS: atom_id res chain seq x y z
N MET A 1 -26.11 10.01 -25.68
CA MET A 1 -25.91 9.31 -24.38
C MET A 1 -24.47 9.48 -23.96
N ALA A 2 -24.22 9.88 -22.72
CA ALA A 2 -22.84 9.94 -22.20
C ALA A 2 -22.26 8.52 -22.14
N LYS A 3 -21.08 8.33 -22.74
CA LYS A 3 -20.34 7.06 -22.61
C LYS A 3 -19.79 6.98 -21.19
N ARG A 4 -19.95 5.84 -20.52
CA ARG A 4 -19.39 5.59 -19.18
C ARG A 4 -18.32 4.52 -19.30
N VAL A 5 -17.21 4.73 -18.58
CA VAL A 5 -16.13 3.75 -18.43
C VAL A 5 -16.01 3.43 -16.96
N PHE A 6 -15.87 2.16 -16.63
CA PHE A 6 -15.62 1.67 -15.28
C PHE A 6 -14.25 0.99 -15.27
N LEU A 7 -13.33 1.50 -14.47
CA LEU A 7 -12.05 0.84 -14.19
C LEU A 7 -12.18 0.09 -12.86
N VAL A 8 -12.01 -1.22 -12.91
CA VAL A 8 -12.03 -2.07 -11.70
C VAL A 8 -10.65 -2.67 -11.50
N VAL A 9 -9.98 -2.29 -10.42
CA VAL A 9 -8.69 -2.84 -10.02
C VAL A 9 -8.94 -3.94 -9.00
N LEU A 10 -8.45 -5.15 -9.29
CA LEU A 10 -8.45 -6.27 -8.34
C LEU A 10 -7.17 -6.17 -7.51
N ASP A 11 -7.30 -5.62 -6.31
CA ASP A 11 -6.18 -5.43 -5.39
C ASP A 11 -5.53 -6.76 -5.02
N SER A 12 -4.21 -6.77 -4.94
CA SER A 12 -3.39 -7.95 -4.61
C SER A 12 -3.58 -9.15 -5.55
N PHE A 13 -4.11 -8.94 -6.75
CA PHE A 13 -4.38 -10.00 -7.73
C PHE A 13 -3.35 -9.97 -8.86
N GLY A 14 -2.27 -10.74 -8.70
CA GLY A 14 -1.21 -10.89 -9.72
C GLY A 14 -1.43 -12.12 -10.60
N VAL A 15 -1.18 -11.97 -11.90
CA VAL A 15 -1.22 -13.04 -12.91
C VAL A 15 0.18 -13.25 -13.46
N GLY A 16 1.05 -13.90 -12.68
CA GLY A 16 2.47 -14.06 -12.97
C GLY A 16 3.30 -12.87 -12.50
N GLU A 17 4.53 -12.84 -12.94
CA GLU A 17 5.56 -11.88 -12.57
C GLU A 17 5.97 -11.00 -13.76
N GLU A 18 6.47 -9.81 -13.47
CA GLU A 18 7.12 -8.94 -14.45
C GLU A 18 8.59 -9.38 -14.69
N PRO A 19 9.23 -8.99 -15.81
CA PRO A 19 10.60 -9.40 -16.12
C PRO A 19 11.65 -8.96 -15.10
N ASP A 20 11.40 -7.92 -14.34
CA ASP A 20 12.27 -7.37 -13.30
C ASP A 20 11.94 -7.86 -11.88
N ALA A 21 10.97 -8.75 -11.72
CA ALA A 21 10.51 -9.29 -10.42
C ALA A 21 11.66 -9.84 -9.56
N ALA A 22 12.67 -10.45 -10.18
CA ALA A 22 13.85 -10.95 -9.48
C ALA A 22 14.61 -9.85 -8.72
N SER A 23 14.64 -8.62 -9.25
CA SER A 23 15.28 -7.45 -8.61
C SER A 23 14.57 -7.03 -7.31
N PHE A 24 13.32 -7.44 -7.15
CA PHE A 24 12.48 -7.17 -5.99
C PHE A 24 12.26 -8.41 -5.08
N GLY A 25 12.92 -9.51 -5.39
CA GLY A 25 12.76 -10.77 -4.65
C GLY A 25 11.41 -11.49 -4.90
N ASP A 26 10.71 -11.14 -5.97
CA ASP A 26 9.38 -11.66 -6.31
C ASP A 26 9.39 -12.74 -7.39
N TYR A 27 10.48 -13.43 -7.56
CA TYR A 27 10.60 -14.50 -8.55
C TYR A 27 9.57 -15.62 -8.32
N GLY A 28 8.88 -16.03 -9.38
CA GLY A 28 7.91 -17.13 -9.38
C GLY A 28 6.56 -16.80 -8.77
N VAL A 29 6.26 -15.52 -8.47
CA VAL A 29 4.98 -15.12 -7.87
C VAL A 29 3.83 -15.23 -8.88
N ASN A 30 2.70 -15.81 -8.44
CA ASN A 30 1.47 -15.87 -9.23
C ASN A 30 0.26 -16.08 -8.29
N THR A 31 -0.41 -14.99 -7.94
CA THR A 31 -1.57 -15.03 -7.04
C THR A 31 -2.71 -15.84 -7.62
N LEU A 32 -2.99 -15.70 -8.93
CA LEU A 32 -4.04 -16.47 -9.59
C LEU A 32 -3.76 -17.98 -9.48
N ARG A 33 -2.52 -18.42 -9.69
CA ARG A 33 -2.15 -19.83 -9.56
C ARG A 33 -2.36 -20.33 -8.13
N SER A 34 -2.05 -19.50 -7.13
CA SER A 34 -2.24 -19.85 -5.72
C SER A 34 -3.71 -19.99 -5.35
N ILE A 35 -4.55 -19.03 -5.71
CA ILE A 35 -5.98 -19.08 -5.38
C ILE A 35 -6.75 -20.14 -6.20
N ALA A 36 -6.27 -20.47 -7.39
CA ALA A 36 -6.86 -21.52 -8.24
C ALA A 36 -6.76 -22.92 -7.62
N GLN A 37 -5.90 -23.11 -6.60
CA GLN A 37 -5.80 -24.37 -5.85
C GLN A 37 -6.95 -24.54 -4.84
N SER A 38 -7.70 -23.49 -4.54
CA SER A 38 -8.84 -23.58 -3.63
C SER A 38 -10.01 -24.33 -4.28
N SER A 39 -10.61 -25.28 -3.56
CA SER A 39 -11.84 -25.96 -3.99
C SER A 39 -13.04 -25.01 -4.15
N SER A 40 -12.98 -23.81 -3.56
CA SER A 40 -14.00 -22.77 -3.67
C SER A 40 -13.73 -21.78 -4.80
N PHE A 41 -12.62 -21.95 -5.56
CA PHE A 41 -12.29 -21.05 -6.66
C PHE A 41 -13.31 -21.16 -7.79
N ASN A 42 -14.04 -20.08 -8.04
CA ASN A 42 -15.02 -20.01 -9.09
C ASN A 42 -15.20 -18.57 -9.59
N CYS A 43 -14.80 -18.29 -10.84
CA CYS A 43 -14.94 -16.97 -11.46
C CYS A 43 -15.38 -17.06 -12.93
N PRO A 44 -16.58 -17.58 -13.20
CA PRO A 44 -17.05 -17.86 -14.55
C PRO A 44 -17.14 -16.62 -15.44
N ASN A 45 -17.48 -15.45 -14.87
CA ASN A 45 -17.58 -14.21 -15.62
C ASN A 45 -16.19 -13.70 -16.08
N LEU A 46 -15.19 -13.72 -15.21
CA LEU A 46 -13.81 -13.34 -15.57
C LEU A 46 -13.24 -14.30 -16.61
N ARG A 47 -13.52 -15.61 -16.50
CA ARG A 47 -13.18 -16.60 -17.52
C ARG A 47 -13.84 -16.26 -18.85
N ALA A 48 -15.14 -15.98 -18.87
CA ALA A 48 -15.88 -15.65 -20.08
C ALA A 48 -15.38 -14.34 -20.73
N LEU A 49 -14.91 -13.39 -19.94
CA LEU A 49 -14.28 -12.16 -20.42
C LEU A 49 -12.88 -12.38 -21.01
N GLY A 50 -12.23 -13.52 -20.75
CA GLY A 50 -10.95 -13.88 -21.33
C GLY A 50 -9.76 -13.87 -20.35
N LEU A 51 -9.99 -13.75 -19.05
CA LEU A 51 -8.90 -13.77 -18.07
C LEU A 51 -8.01 -15.00 -18.22
N PHE A 52 -8.57 -16.20 -18.42
CA PHE A 52 -7.82 -17.44 -18.55
C PHE A 52 -7.24 -17.68 -19.96
N ASN A 53 -7.41 -16.73 -20.85
CA ASN A 53 -6.80 -16.74 -22.19
C ASN A 53 -5.50 -15.92 -22.24
N LEU A 54 -5.12 -15.28 -21.11
CA LEU A 54 -3.84 -14.56 -21.00
C LEU A 54 -2.67 -15.52 -21.13
N ASP A 55 -1.59 -15.06 -21.76
CA ASP A 55 -0.34 -15.83 -21.83
C ASP A 55 0.17 -16.18 -20.44
N GLY A 56 0.72 -17.39 -20.29
CA GLY A 56 1.22 -17.91 -19.01
C GLY A 56 0.14 -18.44 -18.06
N ILE A 57 -1.13 -18.50 -18.48
CA ILE A 57 -2.18 -19.23 -17.77
C ILE A 57 -2.41 -20.57 -18.45
N ASP A 58 -1.61 -21.56 -18.11
CA ASP A 58 -1.66 -22.95 -18.59
C ASP A 58 -2.34 -23.91 -17.61
N PHE A 59 -2.66 -23.42 -16.42
CA PHE A 59 -3.20 -24.20 -15.29
C PHE A 59 -4.72 -24.06 -15.11
N LEU A 60 -5.39 -23.25 -15.94
CA LEU A 60 -6.84 -23.07 -15.95
C LEU A 60 -7.37 -23.20 -17.37
N PRO A 61 -8.58 -23.77 -17.55
CA PRO A 61 -9.16 -23.93 -18.88
C PRO A 61 -9.53 -22.58 -19.48
N SER A 62 -8.98 -22.25 -20.65
CA SER A 62 -9.34 -21.06 -21.43
C SER A 62 -10.81 -21.05 -21.82
N PHE A 63 -11.30 -19.90 -22.30
CA PHE A 63 -12.65 -19.78 -22.85
C PHE A 63 -12.55 -19.69 -24.38
N PRO A 64 -13.26 -20.57 -25.15
CA PRO A 64 -13.06 -20.68 -26.61
C PRO A 64 -13.39 -19.42 -27.41
N LYS A 65 -14.35 -18.61 -26.92
CA LYS A 65 -14.78 -17.35 -27.56
C LYS A 65 -14.99 -16.30 -26.49
N PRO A 66 -13.90 -15.64 -26.04
CA PRO A 66 -13.99 -14.60 -25.03
C PRO A 66 -14.95 -13.48 -25.43
N LEU A 67 -15.72 -12.99 -24.46
CA LEU A 67 -16.70 -11.92 -24.64
C LEU A 67 -16.04 -10.54 -24.61
N GLY A 68 -14.82 -10.43 -24.07
CA GLY A 68 -14.05 -9.20 -23.94
C GLY A 68 -12.73 -9.26 -24.70
N ALA A 69 -12.06 -8.13 -24.79
CA ALA A 69 -10.66 -8.07 -25.15
C ALA A 69 -9.82 -8.31 -23.88
N PHE A 70 -8.72 -9.02 -24.01
CA PHE A 70 -7.79 -9.31 -22.92
C PHE A 70 -6.36 -9.13 -23.40
N GLY A 71 -5.45 -8.83 -22.50
CA GLY A 71 -4.03 -8.65 -22.81
C GLY A 71 -3.25 -8.37 -21.54
N ARG A 72 -1.92 -8.45 -21.65
CA ARG A 72 -0.98 -8.00 -20.63
C ARG A 72 -0.53 -6.58 -20.95
N LEU A 73 -0.47 -5.74 -19.94
CA LEU A 73 0.16 -4.43 -19.99
C LEU A 73 1.45 -4.51 -19.19
N ARG A 74 2.49 -3.89 -19.71
CA ARG A 74 3.76 -3.76 -19.00
C ARG A 74 3.81 -2.39 -18.34
N GLU A 75 4.17 -2.37 -17.06
CA GLU A 75 4.45 -1.14 -16.34
C GLU A 75 5.66 -0.43 -16.94
N ARG A 76 5.60 0.89 -17.06
CA ARG A 76 6.68 1.76 -17.54
C ARG A 76 7.33 2.54 -16.41
N SER A 77 6.59 2.80 -15.35
CA SER A 77 7.09 3.47 -14.16
C SER A 77 8.16 2.64 -13.46
N MET A 78 9.09 3.32 -12.82
CA MET A 78 10.17 2.68 -12.07
C MET A 78 9.77 2.42 -10.63
N GLY A 79 10.19 1.28 -10.09
CA GLY A 79 10.00 0.90 -8.70
C GLY A 79 8.73 0.09 -8.47
N LYS A 80 8.72 -0.64 -7.37
CA LYS A 80 7.63 -1.49 -6.92
C LYS A 80 6.87 -0.79 -5.80
N ASP A 81 5.82 -0.06 -6.13
CA ASP A 81 4.98 0.64 -5.15
C ASP A 81 3.53 0.73 -5.64
N THR A 82 2.58 0.43 -4.76
CA THR A 82 1.14 0.51 -5.04
C THR A 82 0.72 1.89 -5.54
N THR A 83 1.30 2.97 -5.00
CA THR A 83 0.98 4.34 -5.39
C THR A 83 1.42 4.61 -6.82
N ILE A 84 2.64 4.21 -7.18
CA ILE A 84 3.18 4.35 -8.53
C ILE A 84 2.29 3.63 -9.55
N GLY A 85 1.93 2.37 -9.28
CA GLY A 85 1.06 1.61 -10.18
C GLY A 85 -0.32 2.26 -10.37
N HIS A 86 -0.93 2.80 -9.32
CA HIS A 86 -2.19 3.54 -9.44
C HIS A 86 -2.04 4.86 -10.22
N TRP A 87 -0.94 5.56 -10.07
CA TRP A 87 -0.65 6.76 -10.85
C TRP A 87 -0.49 6.44 -12.33
N GLU A 88 0.20 5.36 -12.66
CA GLU A 88 0.36 4.94 -14.05
C GLU A 88 -0.97 4.54 -14.70
N LEU A 89 -1.86 3.85 -13.97
CA LEU A 89 -3.23 3.58 -14.42
C LEU A 89 -4.02 4.88 -14.69
N ALA A 90 -3.69 5.97 -13.99
CA ALA A 90 -4.26 7.29 -14.21
C ALA A 90 -3.52 8.11 -15.28
N GLY A 91 -2.47 7.57 -15.89
CA GLY A 91 -1.70 8.21 -16.96
C GLY A 91 -0.45 8.97 -16.51
N LEU A 92 -0.01 8.80 -15.27
CA LEU A 92 1.20 9.41 -14.74
C LEU A 92 2.32 8.35 -14.65
N GLU A 93 3.35 8.51 -15.45
CA GLU A 93 4.55 7.66 -15.46
C GLU A 93 5.61 8.22 -14.51
N SER A 94 6.10 7.41 -13.57
CA SER A 94 7.19 7.77 -12.66
C SER A 94 8.53 7.34 -13.22
N SER A 95 9.41 8.31 -13.48
CA SER A 95 10.77 8.05 -14.01
C SER A 95 11.76 7.59 -12.93
N SER A 96 11.38 7.66 -11.66
CA SER A 96 12.22 7.27 -10.52
C SER A 96 11.39 6.50 -9.49
N PRO A 97 11.97 5.48 -8.83
CA PRO A 97 11.29 4.79 -7.75
C PRO A 97 11.13 5.70 -6.54
N LEU A 98 10.06 5.52 -5.78
CA LEU A 98 9.90 6.18 -4.50
C LEU A 98 10.85 5.57 -3.46
N PRO A 99 11.42 6.36 -2.54
CA PRO A 99 12.31 5.83 -1.51
C PRO A 99 11.58 4.90 -0.55
N THR A 100 12.23 3.80 -0.19
CA THR A 100 11.76 2.82 0.80
C THR A 100 12.69 2.81 2.02
N TYR A 101 12.18 2.34 3.16
CA TYR A 101 12.89 2.42 4.43
C TYR A 101 12.98 1.05 5.12
N PRO A 102 13.77 0.10 4.57
CA PRO A 102 13.86 -1.26 5.10
C PRO A 102 14.47 -1.34 6.51
N HIS A 103 15.13 -0.28 6.97
CA HIS A 103 15.72 -0.17 8.31
C HIS A 103 15.04 0.89 9.19
N GLY A 104 13.87 1.39 8.76
CA GLY A 104 13.19 2.54 9.38
C GLY A 104 13.69 3.88 8.85
N PHE A 105 13.00 4.95 9.24
CA PHE A 105 13.33 6.31 8.81
C PHE A 105 14.59 6.82 9.50
N PRO A 106 15.39 7.67 8.81
CA PRO A 106 16.58 8.28 9.39
C PRO A 106 16.28 9.03 10.70
N PRO A 107 17.24 9.07 11.64
CA PRO A 107 17.03 9.73 12.94
C PRO A 107 16.62 11.20 12.81
N GLU A 108 17.14 11.92 11.83
CA GLU A 108 16.80 13.33 11.59
C GLU A 108 15.34 13.53 11.17
N ILE A 109 14.73 12.56 10.47
CA ILE A 109 13.30 12.57 10.10
C ILE A 109 12.46 12.35 11.36
N ILE A 110 12.80 11.35 12.15
CA ILE A 110 12.10 11.05 13.40
C ILE A 110 12.19 12.22 14.38
N GLN A 111 13.37 12.81 14.58
CA GLN A 111 13.54 13.96 15.47
C GLN A 111 12.71 15.17 15.02
N LYS A 112 12.70 15.48 13.71
CA LYS A 112 11.85 16.56 13.17
C LYS A 112 10.37 16.27 13.40
N PHE A 113 9.96 15.01 13.26
CA PHE A 113 8.59 14.62 13.50
C PHE A 113 8.20 14.73 14.99
N GLU A 114 9.05 14.26 15.90
CA GLU A 114 8.86 14.40 17.35
C GLU A 114 8.78 15.88 17.78
N GLN A 115 9.66 16.73 17.26
CA GLN A 115 9.62 18.18 17.49
C GLN A 115 8.32 18.83 17.03
N ARG A 116 7.81 18.41 15.86
CA ARG A 116 6.57 18.95 15.29
C ARG A 116 5.31 18.48 16.01
N THR A 117 5.31 17.25 16.50
CA THR A 117 4.16 16.64 17.16
C THR A 117 4.17 16.82 18.69
N GLY A 118 5.34 17.10 19.27
CA GLY A 118 5.53 17.13 20.71
C GLY A 118 5.42 15.76 21.38
N ARG A 119 5.52 14.67 20.60
CA ARG A 119 5.38 13.28 21.07
C ARG A 119 6.56 12.45 20.60
N SER A 120 7.03 11.56 21.45
CA SER A 120 8.06 10.58 21.10
C SER A 120 7.52 9.51 20.16
N VAL A 121 8.44 8.85 19.45
CA VAL A 121 8.13 7.78 18.49
C VAL A 121 8.50 6.42 19.07
N LEU A 122 7.58 5.47 18.90
CA LEU A 122 7.77 4.04 19.12
C LEU A 122 7.96 3.32 17.79
N CYS A 123 8.70 2.22 17.78
CA CYS A 123 8.92 1.29 16.68
C CYS A 123 9.92 1.79 15.62
N ASN A 124 9.55 2.66 14.69
CA ASN A 124 10.36 3.14 13.55
C ASN A 124 11.08 2.02 12.78
N LYS A 125 10.35 1.03 12.31
CA LYS A 125 10.86 -0.07 11.47
C LYS A 125 9.74 -0.67 10.60
N PRO A 126 10.07 -1.52 9.61
CA PRO A 126 9.06 -2.27 8.88
C PRO A 126 8.28 -3.19 9.83
N TYR A 127 6.95 -3.11 9.75
CA TYR A 127 6.07 -3.89 10.62
C TYR A 127 4.72 -4.18 9.98
N SER A 128 4.08 -5.29 10.38
CA SER A 128 2.67 -5.54 10.10
C SER A 128 1.80 -4.60 10.94
N GLY A 129 0.77 -3.99 10.35
CA GLY A 129 -0.13 -3.08 11.05
C GLY A 129 -0.86 -3.72 12.24
N THR A 130 -1.16 -5.02 12.20
CA THR A 130 -1.78 -5.75 13.30
C THR A 130 -0.80 -6.10 14.40
N GLU A 131 0.41 -6.54 14.05
CA GLU A 131 1.42 -6.93 15.04
C GLU A 131 2.02 -5.71 15.74
N VAL A 132 2.21 -4.58 15.05
CA VAL A 132 2.74 -3.36 15.66
C VAL A 132 1.84 -2.84 16.79
N LEU A 133 0.52 -2.96 16.62
CA LEU A 133 -0.43 -2.57 17.66
C LEU A 133 -0.38 -3.50 18.86
N LYS A 134 -0.18 -4.78 18.62
CA LYS A 134 -0.06 -5.80 19.66
C LYS A 134 1.20 -5.60 20.49
N ASP A 135 2.33 -5.27 19.83
CA ASP A 135 3.62 -5.18 20.50
C ASP A 135 3.87 -3.80 21.15
N PHE A 136 3.34 -2.72 20.59
CA PHE A 136 3.59 -1.34 21.04
C PHE A 136 2.34 -0.63 21.58
N GLY A 137 1.16 -1.23 21.47
CA GLY A 137 -0.10 -0.60 21.85
C GLY A 137 -0.18 -0.27 23.33
N GLU A 138 0.25 -1.15 24.21
CA GLU A 138 0.25 -0.91 25.66
C GLU A 138 1.18 0.26 26.04
N GLU A 139 2.37 0.31 25.45
CA GLU A 139 3.31 1.40 25.68
C GLU A 139 2.78 2.73 25.13
N HIS A 140 2.14 2.72 23.97
CA HIS A 140 1.45 3.88 23.43
C HIS A 140 0.37 4.41 24.42
N LEU A 141 -0.48 3.54 24.95
CA LEU A 141 -1.51 3.92 25.92
C LEU A 141 -0.93 4.52 27.19
N ARG A 142 0.20 3.99 27.67
CA ARG A 142 0.86 4.43 28.88
C ARG A 142 1.61 5.76 28.71
N THR A 143 2.28 5.97 27.57
CA THR A 143 3.21 7.10 27.34
C THR A 143 2.62 8.20 26.47
N GLY A 144 1.64 7.91 25.65
CA GLY A 144 1.15 8.80 24.60
C GLY A 144 2.08 8.96 23.41
N SER A 145 3.18 8.17 23.33
CA SER A 145 4.11 8.18 22.21
C SER A 145 3.45 7.61 20.95
N LEU A 146 3.78 8.13 19.76
CA LEU A 146 3.19 7.70 18.49
C LEU A 146 3.86 6.43 17.99
N ILE A 147 3.09 5.47 17.51
CA ILE A 147 3.63 4.26 16.87
C ILE A 147 3.88 4.59 15.40
N VAL A 148 5.15 4.77 15.02
CA VAL A 148 5.57 5.00 13.64
C VAL A 148 6.15 3.71 13.06
N TYR A 149 5.69 3.33 11.87
CA TYR A 149 6.19 2.14 11.17
C TYR A 149 6.08 2.32 9.66
N THR A 150 6.71 1.43 8.92
CA THR A 150 6.67 1.39 7.46
C THR A 150 6.32 -0.01 6.96
N SER A 151 6.37 -0.22 5.65
CA SER A 151 6.24 -1.53 5.00
C SER A 151 7.27 -1.65 3.87
N ALA A 152 7.09 -2.62 2.98
CA ALA A 152 7.88 -2.71 1.75
C ALA A 152 7.61 -1.56 0.77
N ASP A 153 6.44 -0.91 0.88
CA ASP A 153 6.08 0.26 0.08
C ASP A 153 6.72 1.54 0.64
N SER A 154 6.68 2.61 -0.18
CA SER A 154 7.09 3.95 0.22
C SER A 154 6.01 4.63 1.06
N VAL A 155 5.96 4.30 2.34
CA VAL A 155 4.89 4.75 3.25
C VAL A 155 5.40 5.07 4.65
N PHE A 156 4.93 6.19 5.21
CA PHE A 156 5.08 6.56 6.63
C PHE A 156 3.74 6.35 7.32
N GLN A 157 3.68 5.44 8.28
CA GLN A 157 2.46 5.07 8.97
C GLN A 157 2.52 5.49 10.44
N ILE A 158 1.43 6.10 10.94
CA ILE A 158 1.30 6.58 12.32
C ILE A 158 0.08 5.90 12.93
N ALA A 159 0.27 4.90 13.79
CA ALA A 159 -0.84 4.31 14.52
C ALA A 159 -1.00 4.97 15.89
N ALA A 160 -2.24 5.23 16.27
CA ALA A 160 -2.60 5.78 17.55
C ALA A 160 -4.00 5.35 17.99
N ASN A 161 -4.23 5.32 19.30
CA ASN A 161 -5.55 5.10 19.89
C ASN A 161 -6.29 6.44 20.01
N GLU A 162 -7.57 6.47 19.60
CA GLU A 162 -8.40 7.70 19.59
C GLU A 162 -8.60 8.32 20.99
N THR A 163 -8.46 7.54 22.05
CA THR A 163 -8.58 8.06 23.41
C THR A 163 -7.34 8.83 23.88
N ILE A 164 -6.19 8.59 23.22
CA ILE A 164 -4.92 9.23 23.51
C ILE A 164 -4.63 10.34 22.49
N VAL A 165 -4.94 10.07 21.21
CA VAL A 165 -4.76 10.99 20.09
C VAL A 165 -6.07 11.10 19.34
N PRO A 166 -6.87 12.15 19.58
CA PRO A 166 -8.10 12.39 18.84
C PRO A 166 -7.84 12.42 17.31
N VAL A 167 -8.84 12.00 16.53
CA VAL A 167 -8.73 11.88 15.07
C VAL A 167 -8.24 13.18 14.42
N ASP A 168 -8.76 14.32 14.83
CA ASP A 168 -8.34 15.63 14.30
C ASP A 168 -6.85 15.90 14.59
N GLN A 169 -6.36 15.54 15.77
CA GLN A 169 -4.94 15.65 16.09
C GLN A 169 -4.08 14.68 15.26
N LEU A 170 -4.58 13.48 14.98
CA LEU A 170 -3.88 12.55 14.09
C LEU A 170 -3.80 13.09 12.66
N TYR A 171 -4.83 13.82 12.19
CA TYR A 171 -4.76 14.56 10.91
C TYR A 171 -3.63 15.58 10.90
N GLU A 172 -3.47 16.36 11.99
CA GLU A 172 -2.37 17.32 12.10
C GLU A 172 -1.00 16.62 12.08
N TYR A 173 -0.88 15.48 12.75
CA TYR A 173 0.36 14.70 12.73
C TYR A 173 0.68 14.13 11.34
N CYS A 174 -0.33 13.69 10.58
CA CYS A 174 -0.15 13.28 9.19
C CYS A 174 0.29 14.45 8.30
N ARG A 175 -0.28 15.66 8.49
CA ARG A 175 0.16 16.86 7.76
C ARG A 175 1.59 17.25 8.14
N ALA A 176 1.95 17.18 9.42
CA ALA A 176 3.31 17.42 9.90
C ALA A 176 4.30 16.44 9.27
N ALA A 177 3.99 15.13 9.27
CA ALA A 177 4.79 14.13 8.60
C ALA A 177 4.93 14.42 7.11
N ARG A 178 3.82 14.73 6.41
CA ARG A 178 3.85 15.06 4.97
C ARG A 178 4.75 16.24 4.65
N SER A 179 4.78 17.27 5.50
CA SER A 179 5.63 18.46 5.30
C SER A 179 7.13 18.19 5.52
N ILE A 180 7.48 17.12 6.23
CA ILE A 180 8.86 16.70 6.48
C ILE A 180 9.37 15.74 5.40
N LEU A 181 8.48 14.84 4.95
CA LEU A 181 8.79 13.73 4.03
C LEU A 181 8.67 14.19 2.57
N VAL A 182 9.58 15.07 2.16
CA VAL A 182 9.67 15.66 0.81
C VAL A 182 11.09 15.53 0.25
N GLY A 183 11.26 15.76 -1.05
CA GLY A 183 12.55 15.63 -1.71
C GLY A 183 13.10 14.20 -1.61
N GLU A 184 14.37 14.05 -1.25
CA GLU A 184 15.05 12.75 -1.13
C GLU A 184 14.41 11.78 -0.11
N HIS A 185 13.66 12.33 0.85
CA HIS A 185 12.91 11.55 1.85
C HIS A 185 11.41 11.47 1.53
N GLY A 186 11.02 11.83 0.33
CA GLY A 186 9.62 11.91 -0.08
C GLY A 186 8.97 10.54 -0.21
N VAL A 187 8.20 10.11 0.79
CA VAL A 187 7.40 8.88 0.69
C VAL A 187 6.15 9.09 -0.16
N GLY A 188 5.71 8.06 -0.87
CA GLY A 188 4.48 8.10 -1.66
C GLY A 188 3.24 8.40 -0.83
N ARG A 189 3.17 7.84 0.38
CA ARG A 189 2.01 7.98 1.27
C ARG A 189 2.40 8.31 2.70
N VAL A 190 1.58 9.15 3.36
CA VAL A 190 1.51 9.23 4.82
C VAL A 190 0.15 8.69 5.24
N LYS A 191 0.12 7.75 6.17
CA LYS A 191 -1.08 7.01 6.56
C LYS A 191 -1.23 7.04 8.09
N GLY A 192 -2.41 7.43 8.56
CA GLY A 192 -2.75 7.45 9.98
C GLY A 192 -3.97 6.58 10.28
N PRO A 193 -3.80 5.27 10.58
CA PRO A 193 -4.88 4.49 11.14
C PRO A 193 -5.17 4.93 12.57
N ALA A 194 -6.45 5.26 12.84
CA ALA A 194 -6.96 5.53 14.18
C ALA A 194 -7.82 4.35 14.63
N GLU A 195 -7.56 3.82 15.82
CA GLU A 195 -8.32 2.71 16.39
C GLU A 195 -8.88 3.07 17.76
N LYS A 196 -10.20 2.86 17.95
CA LYS A 196 -10.87 3.16 19.21
C LYS A 196 -10.42 2.29 20.38
N ILE A 197 -10.19 1.01 20.09
CA ILE A 197 -9.80 0.03 21.09
C ILE A 197 -8.87 -0.98 20.42
N PHE A 198 -7.68 -1.16 20.95
CA PHE A 198 -6.81 -2.26 20.57
C PHE A 198 -7.51 -3.59 20.88
N GLY A 199 -7.73 -4.43 19.87
CA GLY A 199 -8.36 -5.75 20.01
C GLY A 199 -9.85 -5.84 19.62
N VAL A 200 -10.53 -4.74 19.28
CA VAL A 200 -11.89 -4.79 18.73
C VAL A 200 -11.84 -4.48 17.23
N ARG A 201 -12.30 -5.43 16.42
CA ARG A 201 -12.46 -5.25 14.96
C ARG A 201 -13.57 -4.25 14.68
N ARG A 202 -13.27 -2.97 14.66
CA ARG A 202 -14.06 -1.96 13.97
C ARG A 202 -13.24 -1.42 12.81
N ALA A 203 -13.92 -1.01 11.75
CA ALA A 203 -13.26 -0.40 10.59
C ALA A 203 -12.36 0.75 11.07
N ALA A 204 -11.06 0.57 10.93
CA ALA A 204 -10.08 1.60 11.26
C ALA A 204 -10.31 2.79 10.33
N THR A 205 -10.41 4.00 10.88
CA THR A 205 -10.38 5.22 10.06
C THR A 205 -8.97 5.39 9.54
N THR A 206 -8.79 5.26 8.23
CA THR A 206 -7.49 5.43 7.60
C THR A 206 -7.39 6.82 6.98
N ILE A 207 -6.38 7.57 7.40
CA ILE A 207 -6.07 8.89 6.86
C ILE A 207 -4.93 8.72 5.88
N LEU A 208 -5.14 9.16 4.64
CA LEU A 208 -4.15 9.08 3.56
C LEU A 208 -3.78 10.47 3.08
N CYS A 209 -2.49 10.82 3.16
CA CYS A 209 -1.92 12.01 2.56
C CYS A 209 -0.91 11.58 1.50
N TYR A 210 -1.18 11.87 0.24
CA TYR A 210 -0.31 11.54 -0.88
C TYR A 210 0.66 12.68 -1.21
N LEU A 211 1.79 12.34 -1.84
CA LEU A 211 2.61 13.34 -2.52
C LEU A 211 1.80 13.96 -3.67
N PRO A 212 1.85 15.27 -3.84
CA PRO A 212 1.38 15.89 -5.09
C PRO A 212 2.17 15.34 -6.28
N ALA A 213 1.48 15.09 -7.39
CA ALA A 213 2.08 14.57 -8.62
C ALA A 213 3.25 15.43 -9.16
N GLU A 214 3.26 16.72 -8.83
CA GLU A 214 4.31 17.68 -9.22
C GLU A 214 5.66 17.48 -8.49
N GLN A 215 5.71 16.57 -7.50
CA GLN A 215 6.90 16.27 -6.69
C GLN A 215 7.50 14.88 -6.99
N CYS A 216 7.03 14.22 -8.07
CA CYS A 216 7.52 12.92 -8.54
C CYS A 216 8.56 13.05 -9.64
#